data_ce3c1059a417fbf4649c68ab613f7af0
#
_entry.id   ce3c1059a417fbf4649c68ab613f7af0
#
_cell.length_a   1.000
_cell.length_b   1.000
_cell.length_c   1.000
_cell.angle_alpha   90.00
_cell.angle_beta   90.00
_cell.angle_gamma   90.00
#
_symmetry.space_group_name_H-M   'P 1'
#
loop_
_entity.id
_entity.type
_entity.pdbx_description
1 polymer ?
#
loop_
_entity_poly.entity_id
_entity_poly.type
_entity_poly.pdbx_seq_one_letter_code
_entity_poly.pdbx_strand_id
1 'polypeptide(L)'
;IDKIDKIGKEAVIEELEKIEVSKDSIKKIIDFIEIEGTSEEKIEKLKKLEIKNETFITGVNELEFVIKNMGTFGIPKENYKVDLTIARGLDYYTGTVYETFLNEYRELGSVCSGGRYENLAEYYTDKKLPGVGVSIGLTRLFYKLNELNLIKAKKKSISDVLIIPMIEDLTVP
;
A
#
# COMPACT_ATOMS: atom_id res chain seq x y z
N ILE A 1 12.18 5.04 -5.96
CA ILE A 1 11.80 5.61 -4.63
C ILE A 1 11.23 4.54 -3.72
N ASP A 2 10.35 3.65 -4.20
CA ASP A 2 9.74 2.54 -3.44
C ASP A 2 10.72 1.61 -2.68
N LYS A 3 11.99 1.66 -3.04
CA LYS A 3 13.06 0.90 -2.39
C LYS A 3 13.77 1.65 -1.25
N ILE A 4 13.45 2.93 -1.03
CA ILE A 4 14.24 3.79 -0.12
C ILE A 4 14.32 3.22 1.31
N ASP A 5 13.23 2.61 1.78
CA ASP A 5 13.19 1.96 3.10
C ASP A 5 14.04 0.68 3.18
N LYS A 6 14.38 0.08 2.02
CA LYS A 6 15.12 -1.19 1.94
C LYS A 6 16.62 -1.00 1.74
N ILE A 7 16.98 -0.07 0.85
CA ILE A 7 18.38 0.10 0.43
C ILE A 7 19.01 1.42 0.93
N GLY A 8 18.20 2.30 1.52
CA GLY A 8 18.64 3.60 2.01
C GLY A 8 18.64 4.69 0.94
N LYS A 9 18.74 5.94 1.41
CA LYS A 9 18.69 7.15 0.59
C LYS A 9 19.86 7.23 -0.38
N GLU A 10 21.08 6.96 0.09
CA GLU A 10 22.31 7.05 -0.68
C GLU A 10 22.26 6.10 -1.91
N ALA A 11 21.84 4.86 -1.69
CA ALA A 11 21.72 3.89 -2.77
C ALA A 11 20.64 4.28 -3.79
N VAL A 12 19.55 4.90 -3.35
CA VAL A 12 18.52 5.43 -4.27
C VAL A 12 19.08 6.58 -5.11
N ILE A 13 19.85 7.48 -4.51
CA ILE A 13 20.53 8.57 -5.23
C ILE A 13 21.46 7.99 -6.30
N GLU A 14 22.29 7.02 -5.95
CA GLU A 14 23.16 6.35 -6.92
C GLU A 14 22.39 5.66 -8.07
N GLU A 15 21.26 5.01 -7.76
CA GLU A 15 20.41 4.42 -8.81
C GLU A 15 19.84 5.50 -9.74
N LEU A 16 19.43 6.66 -9.20
CA LEU A 16 18.93 7.77 -10.01
C LEU A 16 20.04 8.41 -10.88
N GLU A 17 21.26 8.54 -10.35
CA GLU A 17 22.41 9.02 -11.12
C GLU A 17 22.78 8.06 -12.27
N LYS A 18 22.70 6.73 -12.05
CA LYS A 18 22.95 5.72 -13.08
C LYS A 18 22.00 5.79 -14.28
N ILE A 19 20.77 6.26 -14.05
CA ILE A 19 19.78 6.47 -15.11
C ILE A 19 19.76 7.93 -15.60
N GLU A 20 20.85 8.66 -15.37
CA GLU A 20 21.12 10.00 -15.88
C GLU A 20 20.13 11.09 -15.41
N VAL A 21 19.49 10.90 -14.24
CA VAL A 21 18.69 11.97 -13.64
C VAL A 21 19.62 13.06 -13.12
N SER A 22 19.32 14.33 -13.45
CA SER A 22 20.16 15.46 -13.04
C SER A 22 20.23 15.61 -11.52
N LYS A 23 21.35 16.06 -10.99
CA LYS A 23 21.55 16.28 -9.54
C LYS A 23 20.51 17.24 -8.96
N ASP A 24 20.10 18.26 -9.70
CA ASP A 24 19.05 19.19 -9.28
C ASP A 24 17.69 18.49 -9.14
N SER A 25 17.35 17.61 -10.10
CA SER A 25 16.12 16.80 -10.04
C SER A 25 16.16 15.80 -8.90
N ILE A 26 17.30 15.13 -8.71
CA ILE A 26 17.49 14.20 -7.58
C ILE A 26 17.27 14.93 -6.25
N LYS A 27 17.89 16.09 -6.08
CA LYS A 27 17.69 16.91 -4.89
C LYS A 27 16.23 17.26 -4.65
N LYS A 28 15.52 17.72 -5.68
CA LYS A 28 14.08 18.03 -5.59
C LYS A 28 13.24 16.81 -5.21
N ILE A 29 13.54 15.65 -5.76
CA ILE A 29 12.87 14.39 -5.40
C ILE A 29 13.09 14.04 -3.93
N ILE A 30 14.32 14.15 -3.47
CA ILE A 30 14.65 13.86 -2.07
C ILE A 30 13.97 14.87 -1.14
N ASP A 31 14.08 16.16 -1.42
CA ASP A 31 13.45 17.24 -0.63
C ASP A 31 11.92 17.02 -0.56
N PHE A 32 11.31 16.52 -1.64
CA PHE A 32 9.89 16.22 -1.70
C PHE A 32 9.49 15.04 -0.80
N ILE A 33 10.20 13.92 -0.86
CA ILE A 33 9.85 12.72 -0.07
C ILE A 33 10.19 12.90 1.42
N GLU A 34 11.10 13.80 1.75
CA GLU A 34 11.50 14.14 3.13
C GLU A 34 10.63 15.25 3.75
N ILE A 35 9.54 15.67 3.11
CA ILE A 35 8.60 16.61 3.73
C ILE A 35 8.04 15.99 5.03
N GLU A 36 8.41 16.54 6.16
CA GLU A 36 7.99 16.09 7.49
C GLU A 36 6.73 16.82 7.98
N GLY A 37 6.08 16.25 8.99
CA GLY A 37 4.92 16.80 9.68
C GLY A 37 3.74 15.83 9.73
N THR A 38 2.65 16.30 10.31
CA THR A 38 1.36 15.58 10.28
C THR A 38 0.85 15.46 8.84
N SER A 39 -0.16 14.62 8.62
CA SER A 39 -0.76 14.46 7.29
C SER A 39 -1.28 15.79 6.74
N GLU A 40 -1.93 16.58 7.58
CA GLU A 40 -2.46 17.89 7.25
C GLU A 40 -1.33 18.89 6.91
N GLU A 41 -0.28 18.96 7.74
CA GLU A 41 0.89 19.81 7.49
C GLU A 41 1.64 19.45 6.21
N LYS A 42 1.76 18.16 5.90
CA LYS A 42 2.36 17.71 4.64
C LYS A 42 1.55 18.20 3.44
N ILE A 43 0.22 18.04 3.47
CA ILE A 43 -0.67 18.53 2.41
C ILE A 43 -0.53 20.04 2.20
N GLU A 44 -0.49 20.81 3.30
CA GLU A 44 -0.28 22.27 3.23
C GLU A 44 1.09 22.63 2.63
N LYS A 45 2.15 21.88 2.98
CA LYS A 45 3.48 22.07 2.39
C LYS A 45 3.49 21.74 0.90
N LEU A 46 2.82 20.64 0.49
CA LEU A 46 2.70 20.28 -0.92
C LEU A 46 1.99 21.37 -1.74
N LYS A 47 0.91 21.94 -1.22
CA LYS A 47 0.20 23.06 -1.86
C LYS A 47 1.09 24.30 -2.06
N LYS A 48 2.01 24.56 -1.10
CA LYS A 48 2.93 25.70 -1.14
C LYS A 48 4.09 25.52 -2.14
N LEU A 49 4.30 24.32 -2.71
CA LEU A 49 5.32 24.09 -3.73
C LEU A 49 5.01 24.80 -5.07
N GLU A 50 3.81 25.35 -5.24
CA GLU A 50 3.37 26.08 -6.45
C GLU A 50 3.64 25.32 -7.77
N ILE A 51 3.61 23.99 -7.73
CA ILE A 51 3.79 23.12 -8.89
C ILE A 51 2.54 23.21 -9.76
N LYS A 52 2.71 23.68 -11.00
CA LYS A 52 1.60 23.91 -11.97
C LYS A 52 1.20 22.66 -12.77
N ASN A 53 1.70 21.49 -12.41
CA ASN A 53 1.34 20.24 -13.08
C ASN A 53 -0.05 19.78 -12.62
N GLU A 54 -0.98 19.55 -13.53
CA GLU A 54 -2.37 19.15 -13.23
C GLU A 54 -2.46 17.82 -12.46
N THR A 55 -1.63 16.85 -12.81
CA THR A 55 -1.59 15.56 -12.12
C THR A 55 -1.15 15.73 -10.66
N PHE A 56 -0.16 16.59 -10.41
CA PHE A 56 0.28 16.92 -9.06
C PHE A 56 -0.84 17.59 -8.25
N ILE A 57 -1.49 18.59 -8.81
CA ILE A 57 -2.59 19.32 -8.16
C ILE A 57 -3.74 18.36 -7.82
N THR A 58 -4.13 17.52 -8.79
CA THR A 58 -5.17 16.51 -8.59
C THR A 58 -4.79 15.54 -7.47
N GLY A 59 -3.56 15.01 -7.48
CA GLY A 59 -3.07 14.09 -6.45
C GLY A 59 -3.08 14.69 -5.04
N VAL A 60 -2.66 15.95 -4.89
CA VAL A 60 -2.70 16.64 -3.60
C VAL A 60 -4.14 16.85 -3.11
N ASN A 61 -5.05 17.24 -4.01
CA ASN A 61 -6.47 17.41 -3.67
C ASN A 61 -7.13 16.08 -3.29
N GLU A 62 -6.81 14.98 -3.98
CA GLU A 62 -7.30 13.64 -3.62
C GLU A 62 -6.79 13.20 -2.25
N LEU A 63 -5.50 13.40 -1.95
CA LEU A 63 -4.95 13.10 -0.62
C LEU A 63 -5.64 13.90 0.47
N GLU A 64 -5.86 15.20 0.26
CA GLU A 64 -6.60 16.04 1.21
C GLU A 64 -8.02 15.52 1.44
N PHE A 65 -8.72 15.18 0.37
CA PHE A 65 -10.07 14.63 0.44
C PHE A 65 -10.08 13.31 1.23
N VAL A 66 -9.14 12.40 0.98
CA VAL A 66 -9.03 11.14 1.71
C VAL A 66 -8.77 11.39 3.19
N ILE A 67 -7.76 12.20 3.54
CA ILE A 67 -7.41 12.49 4.95
C ILE A 67 -8.58 13.12 5.70
N LYS A 68 -9.29 14.06 5.08
CA LYS A 68 -10.49 14.66 5.68
C LYS A 68 -11.57 13.62 5.96
N ASN A 69 -11.81 12.70 5.02
CA ASN A 69 -12.85 11.69 5.17
C ASN A 69 -12.47 10.56 6.14
N MET A 70 -11.18 10.26 6.33
CA MET A 70 -10.74 9.31 7.37
C MET A 70 -11.29 9.71 8.76
N GLY A 71 -11.20 11.00 9.10
CA GLY A 71 -11.80 11.51 10.33
C GLY A 71 -13.32 11.37 10.39
N THR A 72 -14.01 11.60 9.26
CA THR A 72 -15.46 11.43 9.15
C THR A 72 -15.91 9.98 9.36
N PHE A 73 -15.10 9.02 8.93
CA PHE A 73 -15.31 7.59 9.17
C PHE A 73 -14.88 7.13 10.57
N GLY A 74 -14.42 8.04 11.42
CA GLY A 74 -14.02 7.73 12.81
C GLY A 74 -12.69 6.99 12.91
N ILE A 75 -11.84 7.04 11.89
CA ILE A 75 -10.52 6.41 11.94
C ILE A 75 -9.59 7.29 12.78
N PRO A 76 -8.97 6.74 13.85
CA PRO A 76 -8.05 7.50 14.69
C PRO A 76 -6.86 8.04 13.89
N LYS A 77 -6.44 9.28 14.18
CA LYS A 77 -5.37 9.96 13.45
C LYS A 77 -4.02 9.23 13.53
N GLU A 78 -3.78 8.52 14.63
CA GLU A 78 -2.58 7.71 14.84
C GLU A 78 -2.51 6.45 13.95
N ASN A 79 -3.63 6.07 13.33
CA ASN A 79 -3.71 4.88 12.49
C ASN A 79 -3.45 5.15 11.00
N TYR A 80 -3.25 6.41 10.61
CA TYR A 80 -2.92 6.75 9.23
C TYR A 80 -1.96 7.92 9.13
N LYS A 81 -1.18 7.95 8.06
CA LYS A 81 -0.31 9.08 7.72
C LYS A 81 -0.18 9.23 6.21
N VAL A 82 0.06 10.45 5.75
CA VAL A 82 0.56 10.70 4.39
C VAL A 82 2.04 10.32 4.36
N ASP A 83 2.40 9.43 3.45
CA ASP A 83 3.77 8.98 3.25
C ASP A 83 4.15 9.15 1.78
N LEU A 84 5.05 10.07 1.50
CA LEU A 84 5.44 10.42 0.13
C LEU A 84 6.50 9.48 -0.47
N THR A 85 6.94 8.50 0.31
CA THR A 85 7.84 7.45 -0.17
C THR A 85 7.08 6.29 -0.84
N ILE A 86 5.77 6.19 -0.59
CA ILE A 86 4.95 5.13 -1.18
C ILE A 86 4.76 5.39 -2.67
N ALA A 87 5.43 4.59 -3.48
CA ALA A 87 5.26 4.53 -4.92
C ALA A 87 4.92 3.09 -5.32
N ARG A 88 3.81 2.90 -6.03
CA ARG A 88 3.37 1.56 -6.48
C ARG A 88 3.89 1.28 -7.88
N GLY A 89 4.44 0.06 -8.06
CA GLY A 89 4.99 -0.37 -9.33
C GLY A 89 3.97 -0.91 -10.35
N LEU A 90 2.67 -0.74 -10.10
CA LEU A 90 1.62 -1.20 -11.01
C LEU A 90 0.97 0.01 -11.69
N ASP A 91 1.10 0.08 -12.99
CA ASP A 91 0.73 1.24 -13.82
C ASP A 91 -0.78 1.50 -13.92
N TYR A 92 -1.62 0.58 -13.40
CA TYR A 92 -3.07 0.75 -13.44
C TYR A 92 -3.65 1.64 -12.34
N TYR A 93 -2.88 2.02 -11.32
CA TYR A 93 -3.35 2.97 -10.32
C TYR A 93 -3.32 4.39 -10.88
N THR A 94 -4.46 5.08 -10.79
CA THR A 94 -4.66 6.43 -11.31
C THR A 94 -4.95 7.47 -10.24
N GLY A 95 -4.93 7.08 -8.97
CA GLY A 95 -5.20 7.97 -7.84
C GLY A 95 -4.50 7.50 -6.57
N THR A 96 -5.08 7.81 -5.43
CA THR A 96 -4.51 7.49 -4.12
C THR A 96 -4.15 6.02 -3.99
N VAL A 97 -2.93 5.74 -3.58
CA VAL A 97 -2.43 4.41 -3.21
C VAL A 97 -2.21 4.33 -1.71
N TYR A 98 -2.27 3.13 -1.16
CA TYR A 98 -2.09 2.93 0.27
C TYR A 98 -1.39 1.62 0.59
N GLU A 99 -0.72 1.61 1.73
CA GLU A 99 -0.11 0.44 2.32
C GLU A 99 -0.42 0.38 3.81
N THR A 100 -0.58 -0.82 4.33
CA THR A 100 -0.86 -1.05 5.75
C THR A 100 0.26 -1.86 6.37
N PHE A 101 0.76 -1.39 7.49
CA PHE A 101 1.82 -2.03 8.26
C PHE A 101 1.32 -2.36 9.67
N LEU A 102 1.88 -3.40 10.25
CA LEU A 102 1.73 -3.63 11.69
C LEU A 102 2.78 -2.78 12.43
N ASN A 103 2.32 -1.84 13.26
CA ASN A 103 3.21 -0.86 13.89
C ASN A 103 4.33 -1.52 14.73
N GLU A 104 4.01 -2.62 15.43
CA GLU A 104 4.95 -3.37 16.25
C GLU A 104 5.82 -4.36 15.46
N TYR A 105 5.50 -4.60 14.17
CA TYR A 105 6.15 -5.63 13.34
C TYR A 105 6.40 -5.10 11.92
N ARG A 106 7.02 -3.92 11.83
CA ARG A 106 7.29 -3.27 10.54
C ARG A 106 8.22 -4.06 9.63
N GLU A 107 9.05 -4.91 10.21
CA GLU A 107 9.94 -5.82 9.49
C GLU A 107 9.20 -6.81 8.57
N LEU A 108 7.91 -7.05 8.82
CA LEU A 108 7.07 -7.83 7.91
C LEU A 108 6.79 -7.14 6.59
N GLY A 109 7.03 -5.83 6.52
CA GLY A 109 6.59 -5.01 5.40
C GLY A 109 5.07 -4.84 5.35
N SER A 110 4.57 -4.37 4.21
CA SER A 110 3.14 -4.15 4.00
C SER A 110 2.35 -5.46 4.07
N VAL A 111 1.34 -5.50 4.93
CA VAL A 111 0.42 -6.65 5.09
C VAL A 111 -0.87 -6.47 4.30
N CYS A 112 -1.17 -5.25 3.89
CA CYS A 112 -2.29 -4.94 3.02
C CYS A 112 -1.93 -3.73 2.16
N SER A 113 -2.32 -3.74 0.90
CA SER A 113 -2.04 -2.64 -0.01
C SER A 113 -3.08 -2.55 -1.10
N GLY A 114 -3.17 -1.37 -1.71
CA GLY A 114 -4.10 -1.14 -2.79
C GLY A 114 -4.05 0.28 -3.32
N GLY A 115 -5.06 0.64 -4.10
CA GLY A 115 -5.18 1.97 -4.64
C GLY A 115 -6.41 2.15 -5.52
N ARG A 116 -6.65 3.41 -5.87
CA ARG A 116 -7.71 3.81 -6.79
C ARG A 116 -7.27 3.58 -8.24
N TYR A 117 -8.17 3.11 -9.05
CA TYR A 117 -8.00 3.00 -10.51
C TYR A 117 -9.28 3.43 -11.23
N GLU A 118 -9.13 3.97 -12.43
CA GLU A 118 -10.26 4.41 -13.26
C GLU A 118 -10.40 3.60 -14.53
N ASN A 119 -9.28 3.15 -15.09
CA ASN A 119 -9.21 2.61 -16.45
C ASN A 119 -9.02 1.09 -16.51
N LEU A 120 -8.93 0.41 -15.37
CA LEU A 120 -8.66 -1.05 -15.36
C LEU A 120 -9.74 -1.84 -16.08
N ALA A 121 -11.00 -1.42 -15.98
CA ALA A 121 -12.12 -2.08 -16.64
C ALA A 121 -12.13 -1.88 -18.17
N GLU A 122 -11.45 -0.87 -18.70
CA GLU A 122 -11.40 -0.56 -20.15
C GLU A 122 -10.77 -1.69 -20.98
N TYR A 123 -9.97 -2.57 -20.34
CA TYR A 123 -9.45 -3.79 -20.99
C TYR A 123 -10.54 -4.83 -21.31
N TYR A 124 -11.73 -4.71 -20.72
CA TYR A 124 -12.79 -5.69 -20.80
C TYR A 124 -14.14 -5.10 -21.23
N THR A 125 -14.30 -3.78 -21.20
CA THR A 125 -15.55 -3.08 -21.49
C THR A 125 -15.31 -1.63 -21.87
N ASP A 126 -16.18 -1.06 -22.71
CA ASP A 126 -16.16 0.37 -23.08
C ASP A 126 -16.70 1.28 -21.96
N LYS A 127 -17.13 0.70 -20.84
CA LYS A 127 -17.65 1.49 -19.70
C LYS A 127 -16.53 1.94 -18.78
N LYS A 128 -16.53 3.21 -18.41
CA LYS A 128 -15.69 3.72 -17.32
C LYS A 128 -16.22 3.20 -15.98
N LEU A 129 -15.45 2.33 -15.36
CA LEU A 129 -15.78 1.72 -14.06
C LEU A 129 -14.64 2.01 -13.09
N PRO A 130 -14.64 3.17 -12.42
CA PRO A 130 -13.65 3.44 -11.40
C PRO A 130 -13.81 2.50 -10.21
N GLY A 131 -12.70 2.16 -9.58
CA GLY A 131 -12.69 1.28 -8.43
C GLY A 131 -11.54 1.54 -7.49
N VAL A 132 -11.64 0.93 -6.32
CA VAL A 132 -10.56 0.85 -5.34
C VAL A 132 -10.29 -0.62 -5.08
N GLY A 133 -9.06 -1.04 -5.33
CA GLY A 133 -8.62 -2.40 -5.08
C GLY A 133 -7.93 -2.53 -3.72
N VAL A 134 -8.06 -3.69 -3.12
CA VAL A 134 -7.34 -4.06 -1.90
C VAL A 134 -6.79 -5.47 -2.04
N SER A 135 -5.54 -5.66 -1.62
CA SER A 135 -4.89 -6.96 -1.54
C SER A 135 -4.35 -7.17 -0.13
N ILE A 136 -4.70 -8.28 0.48
CA ILE A 136 -4.25 -8.64 1.84
C ILE A 136 -3.25 -9.77 1.74
N GLY A 137 -2.07 -9.60 2.34
CA GLY A 137 -1.03 -10.62 2.46
C GLY A 137 -1.39 -11.66 3.51
N LEU A 138 -2.43 -12.46 3.24
CA LEU A 138 -3.02 -13.38 4.22
C LEU A 138 -1.99 -14.34 4.81
N THR A 139 -1.15 -14.95 3.98
CA THR A 139 -0.11 -15.88 4.45
C THR A 139 0.88 -15.22 5.39
N ARG A 140 1.33 -13.99 5.05
CA ARG A 140 2.26 -13.20 5.86
C ARG A 140 1.65 -12.84 7.22
N LEU A 141 0.41 -12.36 7.19
CA LEU A 141 -0.33 -12.00 8.40
C LEU A 141 -0.57 -13.23 9.28
N PHE A 142 -1.06 -14.33 8.69
CA PHE A 142 -1.30 -15.57 9.40
C PHE A 142 -0.03 -16.14 10.05
N TYR A 143 1.07 -16.17 9.30
CA TYR A 143 2.36 -16.64 9.83
C TYR A 143 2.76 -15.86 11.08
N LYS A 144 2.70 -14.52 11.05
CA LYS A 144 3.08 -13.70 12.19
C LYS A 144 2.14 -13.85 13.38
N LEU A 145 0.84 -13.86 13.14
CA LEU A 145 -0.15 -14.08 14.21
C LEU A 145 0.01 -15.44 14.88
N ASN A 146 0.38 -16.47 14.10
CA ASN A 146 0.64 -17.80 14.62
C ASN A 146 1.94 -17.86 15.43
N GLU A 147 3.02 -17.23 14.94
CA GLU A 147 4.29 -17.10 15.68
C GLU A 147 4.09 -16.43 17.05
N LEU A 148 3.24 -15.41 17.09
CA LEU A 148 2.91 -14.67 18.32
C LEU A 148 1.90 -15.38 19.21
N ASN A 149 1.43 -16.58 18.86
CA ASN A 149 0.39 -17.32 19.55
C ASN A 149 -0.93 -16.53 19.75
N LEU A 150 -1.22 -15.60 18.84
CA LEU A 150 -2.46 -14.81 18.83
C LEU A 150 -3.62 -15.55 18.17
N ILE A 151 -3.33 -16.58 17.36
CA ILE A 151 -4.34 -17.44 16.75
C ILE A 151 -4.62 -18.60 17.72
N LYS A 152 -5.78 -18.57 18.33
CA LYS A 152 -6.26 -19.66 19.22
C LYS A 152 -7.27 -20.51 18.46
N ALA A 153 -6.81 -21.54 17.78
CA ALA A 153 -7.69 -22.54 17.20
C ALA A 153 -8.33 -23.39 18.31
N LYS A 154 -9.65 -23.48 18.34
CA LYS A 154 -10.37 -24.36 19.28
C LYS A 154 -10.25 -25.84 18.89
N LYS A 155 -10.06 -26.12 17.61
CA LYS A 155 -9.90 -27.47 17.04
C LYS A 155 -8.70 -27.48 16.08
N LYS A 156 -8.00 -28.62 16.03
CA LYS A 156 -6.88 -28.82 15.08
C LYS A 156 -7.37 -29.05 13.64
N SER A 157 -8.60 -29.44 13.46
CA SER A 157 -9.25 -29.71 12.18
C SER A 157 -10.70 -29.27 12.22
N ILE A 158 -11.25 -28.91 11.07
CA ILE A 158 -12.68 -28.65 10.88
C ILE A 158 -13.46 -29.98 10.99
N SER A 159 -12.84 -31.08 10.56
CA SER A 159 -13.46 -32.43 10.59
C SER A 159 -13.30 -33.06 11.97
N ASP A 160 -14.38 -33.59 12.51
CA ASP A 160 -14.35 -34.39 13.74
C ASP A 160 -13.90 -35.83 13.46
N VAL A 161 -14.14 -36.32 12.23
CA VAL A 161 -13.74 -37.64 11.73
C VAL A 161 -13.17 -37.50 10.33
N LEU A 162 -12.05 -38.16 10.08
CA LEU A 162 -11.45 -38.31 8.75
C LEU A 162 -11.49 -39.79 8.38
N ILE A 163 -12.19 -40.11 7.31
CA ILE A 163 -12.24 -41.47 6.75
C ILE A 163 -11.29 -41.48 5.54
N ILE A 164 -10.29 -42.34 5.57
CA ILE A 164 -9.36 -42.55 4.49
C ILE A 164 -9.61 -43.94 3.90
N PRO A 165 -10.24 -44.06 2.72
CA PRO A 165 -10.42 -45.35 2.10
C PRO A 165 -9.08 -45.93 1.64
N MET A 166 -8.80 -47.17 2.01
CA MET A 166 -7.59 -47.91 1.64
C MET A 166 -7.85 -48.87 0.47
N ILE A 167 -8.93 -48.65 -0.29
CA ILE A 167 -9.37 -49.47 -1.42
C ILE A 167 -9.40 -48.60 -2.70
N GLU A 168 -9.19 -49.25 -3.86
CA GLU A 168 -9.17 -48.55 -5.14
C GLU A 168 -10.58 -48.15 -5.61
N ASP A 169 -11.62 -48.93 -5.22
CA ASP A 169 -13.00 -48.63 -5.58
C ASP A 169 -13.63 -47.70 -4.52
N LEU A 170 -13.79 -46.43 -4.90
CA LEU A 170 -14.39 -45.39 -4.07
C LEU A 170 -15.93 -45.31 -4.18
N THR A 171 -16.55 -46.23 -4.89
CA THR A 171 -18.04 -46.28 -5.06
C THR A 171 -18.73 -46.93 -3.87
N VAL A 172 -17.98 -47.58 -3.00
CA VAL A 172 -18.50 -48.20 -1.77
C VAL A 172 -18.14 -47.28 -0.59
N PRO A 173 -19.13 -46.73 0.15
CA PRO A 173 -18.90 -45.87 1.30
C PRO A 173 -18.29 -46.61 2.50
#